data_00c580d71390bd5dc543da993cc9013f
#
_entry.id   00c580d71390bd5dc543da993cc9013f
#
_cell.length_a   1.000
_cell.length_b   1.000
_cell.length_c   1.000
_cell.angle_alpha   90.00
_cell.angle_beta   90.00
_cell.angle_gamma   90.00
#
_symmetry.space_group_name_H-M   'P 1'
#
loop_
_entity.id
_entity.type
_entity.pdbx_description
1 polymer ?
#
loop_
_entity_poly.entity_id
_entity_poly.type
_entity_poly.pdbx_seq_one_letter_code
_entity_poly.pdbx_strand_id
1 'polypeptide(L)'
;MWVSKLNSIFFVDIKKKKILILNIKTNKKKILNIDKEIGFVTYIKENIFILGLKSEIRIVNLVNLKTLYSLKIEIDKPNNRINDGKTDPMGRLWFGTMDDLEKKQSGSLYCLDNNLNLHKVDDKYFITNGPAFLNKNNFYHTDSKKKTIYKIKINNKFQIIKKNIFVKFKKKEGSPDGMTIDIKNNLWVCHYHGARISVFNLKGQKIHTIYLPAKNVTNCTFGGKKNDELFVSTARKDMGFNELKKYPLSGSLFRIKTNTKGKKTMAFKTSRIML
;
A
#
# COMPACT_ATOMS: atom_id res chain seq x y z
N MET A 1 1.88 4.98 -5.25
CA MET A 1 1.97 6.24 -4.47
C MET A 1 1.97 7.44 -5.41
N TRP A 2 1.23 8.48 -5.11
CA TRP A 2 1.27 9.77 -5.83
C TRP A 2 2.32 10.70 -5.24
N VAL A 3 3.17 11.30 -6.06
CA VAL A 3 4.15 12.33 -5.67
C VAL A 3 3.83 13.62 -6.41
N SER A 4 3.15 14.54 -5.72
CA SER A 4 2.67 15.80 -6.31
C SER A 4 3.79 16.69 -6.86
N LYS A 5 4.93 16.78 -6.18
CA LYS A 5 6.11 17.55 -6.64
C LYS A 5 6.65 17.05 -8.00
N LEU A 6 6.52 15.76 -8.29
CA LEU A 6 6.98 15.14 -9.53
C LEU A 6 5.85 14.97 -10.56
N ASN A 7 4.61 15.34 -10.23
CA ASN A 7 3.42 15.06 -11.05
C ASN A 7 3.33 13.59 -11.50
N SER A 8 3.74 12.66 -10.65
CA SER A 8 3.93 11.26 -11.04
C SER A 8 3.31 10.28 -10.07
N ILE A 9 2.74 9.22 -10.64
CA ILE A 9 2.31 8.04 -9.92
C ILE A 9 3.42 6.97 -9.99
N PHE A 10 3.78 6.42 -8.84
CA PHE A 10 4.72 5.33 -8.66
C PHE A 10 3.96 4.09 -8.23
N PHE A 11 4.19 2.98 -8.88
CA PHE A 11 3.60 1.68 -8.54
C PHE A 11 4.59 0.56 -8.85
N VAL A 12 4.33 -0.65 -8.35
CA VAL A 12 5.29 -1.74 -8.40
C VAL A 12 4.68 -2.98 -9.08
N ASP A 13 5.53 -3.75 -9.76
CA ASP A 13 5.26 -5.14 -10.11
C ASP A 13 6.17 -6.00 -9.20
N ILE A 14 5.56 -6.60 -8.18
CA ILE A 14 6.27 -7.29 -7.10
C ILE A 14 7.16 -8.41 -7.66
N LYS A 15 6.54 -9.32 -8.41
CA LYS A 15 7.21 -10.55 -8.91
C LYS A 15 8.14 -10.28 -10.09
N LYS A 16 7.85 -9.25 -10.90
CA LYS A 16 8.76 -8.81 -11.96
C LYS A 16 9.85 -7.85 -11.48
N LYS A 17 9.87 -7.53 -10.17
CA LYS A 17 10.89 -6.69 -9.54
C LYS A 17 11.02 -5.33 -10.22
N LYS A 18 9.89 -4.64 -10.48
CA LYS A 18 9.87 -3.39 -11.23
C LYS A 18 9.20 -2.28 -10.46
N ILE A 19 9.76 -1.07 -10.57
CA ILE A 19 9.06 0.18 -10.26
C ILE A 19 8.62 0.78 -11.59
N LEU A 20 7.33 1.10 -11.68
CA LEU A 20 6.74 1.77 -12.82
C LEU A 20 6.37 3.20 -12.40
N ILE A 21 6.74 4.16 -13.23
CA ILE A 21 6.54 5.59 -12.99
C ILE A 21 5.80 6.17 -14.19
N LEU A 22 4.68 6.84 -13.93
CA LEU A 22 3.92 7.56 -14.95
C LEU A 22 3.81 9.03 -14.53
N ASN A 23 4.39 9.92 -15.31
CA ASN A 23 4.17 11.36 -15.16
C ASN A 23 2.87 11.73 -15.87
N ILE A 24 1.87 12.18 -15.11
CA ILE A 24 0.53 12.45 -15.65
C ILE A 24 0.43 13.77 -16.43
N LYS A 25 1.41 14.68 -16.29
CA LYS A 25 1.47 15.95 -17.05
C LYS A 25 2.04 15.73 -18.45
N THR A 26 3.10 14.91 -18.57
CA THR A 26 3.80 14.68 -19.84
C THR A 26 3.46 13.34 -20.49
N ASN A 27 2.71 12.48 -19.80
CA ASN A 27 2.40 11.09 -20.16
C ASN A 27 3.65 10.20 -20.37
N LYS A 28 4.83 10.65 -19.88
CA LYS A 28 6.07 9.87 -19.95
C LYS A 28 6.04 8.72 -18.96
N LYS A 29 6.44 7.55 -19.43
CA LYS A 29 6.56 6.32 -18.62
C LYS A 29 8.04 6.00 -18.42
N LYS A 30 8.39 5.55 -17.21
CA LYS A 30 9.72 5.02 -16.87
C LYS A 30 9.55 3.72 -16.11
N ILE A 31 10.38 2.74 -16.42
CA ILE A 31 10.44 1.44 -15.73
C ILE A 31 11.86 1.30 -15.17
N LEU A 32 11.94 0.96 -13.89
CA LEU A 32 13.21 0.65 -13.21
C LEU A 32 13.17 -0.81 -12.79
N ASN A 33 14.19 -1.57 -13.14
CA ASN A 33 14.39 -2.93 -12.67
C ASN A 33 15.11 -2.89 -11.33
N ILE A 34 14.63 -3.70 -10.38
CA ILE A 34 15.16 -3.79 -9.03
C ILE A 34 15.69 -5.22 -8.82
N ASP A 35 16.71 -5.39 -7.99
CA ASP A 35 17.36 -6.68 -7.73
C ASP A 35 16.49 -7.68 -6.97
N LYS A 36 15.50 -7.21 -6.18
CA LYS A 36 14.62 -8.03 -5.34
C LYS A 36 13.15 -7.75 -5.61
N GLU A 37 12.27 -8.67 -5.18
CA GLU A 37 10.82 -8.42 -5.12
C GLU A 37 10.53 -7.17 -4.30
N ILE A 38 9.62 -6.30 -4.79
CA ILE A 38 9.34 -5.00 -4.21
C ILE A 38 7.84 -4.86 -3.88
N GLY A 39 7.51 -4.79 -2.60
CA GLY A 39 6.13 -4.64 -2.12
C GLY A 39 5.60 -3.22 -2.25
N PHE A 40 6.43 -2.22 -1.96
CA PHE A 40 6.03 -0.81 -2.05
C PHE A 40 7.21 0.12 -2.35
N VAL A 41 6.89 1.34 -2.77
CA VAL A 41 7.80 2.47 -2.93
C VAL A 41 7.25 3.68 -2.19
N THR A 42 8.10 4.42 -1.45
CA THR A 42 7.70 5.61 -0.68
C THR A 42 8.69 6.76 -0.91
N TYR A 43 8.14 7.96 -1.06
CA TYR A 43 8.90 9.19 -1.34
C TYR A 43 9.50 9.80 -0.07
N ILE A 44 10.73 10.29 -0.16
CA ILE A 44 11.39 11.10 0.87
C ILE A 44 11.51 12.55 0.37
N LYS A 45 12.43 12.81 -0.52
CA LYS A 45 12.66 14.10 -1.17
C LYS A 45 13.35 13.90 -2.53
N GLU A 46 13.21 14.83 -3.46
CA GLU A 46 13.89 14.82 -4.76
C GLU A 46 13.83 13.46 -5.46
N ASN A 47 14.98 12.80 -5.62
CA ASN A 47 15.11 11.47 -6.20
C ASN A 47 15.29 10.37 -5.15
N ILE A 48 15.12 10.68 -3.87
CA ILE A 48 15.33 9.75 -2.76
C ILE A 48 14.02 9.10 -2.36
N PHE A 49 14.04 7.77 -2.34
CA PHE A 49 12.88 6.93 -2.07
C PHE A 49 13.22 5.78 -1.12
N ILE A 50 12.21 5.28 -0.43
CA ILE A 50 12.27 4.02 0.31
C ILE A 50 11.65 2.93 -0.53
N LEU A 51 12.30 1.78 -0.58
CA LEU A 51 11.81 0.55 -1.18
C LEU A 51 11.58 -0.49 -0.08
N GLY A 52 10.38 -1.07 -0.04
CA GLY A 52 10.09 -2.27 0.75
C GLY A 52 10.39 -3.49 -0.10
N LEU A 53 11.59 -4.04 0.04
CA LEU A 53 12.05 -5.21 -0.70
C LEU A 53 11.77 -6.48 0.09
N LYS A 54 11.85 -7.66 -0.50
CA LYS A 54 11.48 -8.96 0.09
C LYS A 54 11.60 -9.00 1.64
N SER A 55 12.80 -8.85 2.18
CA SER A 55 13.11 -8.85 3.62
C SER A 55 14.00 -7.67 4.02
N GLU A 56 13.77 -6.51 3.41
CA GLU A 56 14.67 -5.35 3.55
C GLU A 56 13.92 -4.05 3.27
N ILE A 57 14.13 -3.06 4.13
CA ILE A 57 13.84 -1.65 3.82
C ILE A 57 15.13 -1.03 3.29
N ARG A 58 15.06 -0.42 2.10
CA ARG A 58 16.21 0.21 1.47
C ARG A 58 15.90 1.65 1.07
N ILE A 59 16.75 2.59 1.44
CA ILE A 59 16.68 3.98 0.96
C ILE A 59 17.65 4.12 -0.21
N VAL A 60 17.14 4.63 -1.33
CA VAL A 60 17.90 4.70 -2.58
C VAL A 60 17.70 6.05 -3.28
N ASN A 61 18.68 6.42 -4.08
CA ASN A 61 18.51 7.41 -5.13
C ASN A 61 17.98 6.70 -6.40
N LEU A 62 16.78 7.01 -6.86
CA LEU A 62 16.15 6.34 -8.02
C LEU A 62 16.75 6.73 -9.39
N VAL A 63 17.67 7.69 -9.46
CA VAL A 63 18.36 8.02 -10.72
C VAL A 63 19.40 6.97 -11.06
N ASN A 64 20.25 6.60 -10.08
CA ASN A 64 21.38 5.70 -10.24
C ASN A 64 21.27 4.40 -9.43
N LEU A 65 20.16 4.22 -8.70
CA LEU A 65 19.88 3.09 -7.80
C LEU A 65 20.90 2.91 -6.66
N LYS A 66 21.72 3.95 -6.37
CA LYS A 66 22.66 3.91 -5.24
C LYS A 66 21.91 3.75 -3.93
N THR A 67 22.28 2.74 -3.14
CA THR A 67 21.76 2.51 -1.80
C THR A 67 22.42 3.49 -0.82
N LEU A 68 21.59 4.19 -0.05
CA LEU A 68 22.02 5.15 0.99
C LEU A 68 21.84 4.56 2.39
N TYR A 69 20.88 3.66 2.57
CA TYR A 69 20.61 2.97 3.83
C TYR A 69 19.92 1.64 3.56
N SER A 70 20.19 0.65 4.40
CA SER A 70 19.54 -0.66 4.34
C SER A 70 19.30 -1.21 5.74
N LEU A 71 18.09 -1.77 5.93
CA LEU A 71 17.68 -2.42 7.18
C LEU A 71 17.04 -3.76 6.84
N LYS A 72 17.59 -4.85 7.35
CA LYS A 72 17.00 -6.20 7.22
C LYS A 72 15.81 -6.37 8.14
N ILE A 73 14.77 -7.06 7.63
CA ILE A 73 13.50 -7.32 8.33
C ILE A 73 13.29 -8.82 8.40
N GLU A 74 12.93 -9.33 9.59
CA GLU A 74 12.56 -10.74 9.81
C GLU A 74 13.58 -11.74 9.22
N ILE A 75 14.86 -11.58 9.58
CA ILE A 75 15.96 -12.47 9.13
C ILE A 75 15.68 -13.93 9.55
N ASP A 76 14.98 -14.12 10.67
CA ASP A 76 14.51 -15.39 11.22
C ASP A 76 13.34 -16.02 10.44
N LYS A 77 12.74 -15.28 9.49
CA LYS A 77 11.59 -15.73 8.70
C LYS A 77 11.85 -15.66 7.20
N PRO A 78 12.68 -16.56 6.64
CA PRO A 78 13.15 -16.46 5.24
C PRO A 78 12.03 -16.57 4.21
N ASN A 79 10.89 -17.17 4.57
CA ASN A 79 9.72 -17.29 3.72
C ASN A 79 8.80 -16.06 3.75
N ASN A 80 9.04 -15.11 4.66
CA ASN A 80 8.29 -13.88 4.68
C ASN A 80 8.82 -12.88 3.65
N ARG A 81 7.93 -12.02 3.23
CA ARG A 81 8.24 -10.82 2.44
C ARG A 81 7.47 -9.61 2.94
N ILE A 82 8.00 -8.43 2.66
CA ILE A 82 7.26 -7.18 2.81
C ILE A 82 6.18 -7.13 1.72
N ASN A 83 4.96 -6.70 2.08
CA ASN A 83 3.84 -6.63 1.16
C ASN A 83 3.42 -5.20 0.81
N ASP A 84 2.79 -4.47 1.71
CA ASP A 84 2.31 -3.09 1.50
C ASP A 84 2.87 -2.15 2.57
N GLY A 85 3.02 -0.87 2.23
CA GLY A 85 3.53 0.12 3.17
C GLY A 85 3.15 1.54 2.77
N LYS A 86 2.92 2.38 3.77
CA LYS A 86 2.58 3.81 3.62
C LYS A 86 3.15 4.65 4.73
N THR A 87 3.34 5.94 4.45
CA THR A 87 3.66 6.92 5.48
C THR A 87 2.40 7.41 6.18
N ASP A 88 2.53 7.62 7.48
CA ASP A 88 1.49 8.24 8.30
C ASP A 88 1.55 9.78 8.26
N PRO A 89 0.60 10.50 8.91
CA PRO A 89 0.58 11.95 8.96
C PRO A 89 1.82 12.59 9.63
N MET A 90 2.60 11.83 10.41
CA MET A 90 3.85 12.31 11.02
C MET A 90 5.08 12.07 10.12
N GLY A 91 4.90 11.39 8.98
CA GLY A 91 5.99 11.01 8.07
C GLY A 91 6.77 9.78 8.52
N ARG A 92 6.20 8.92 9.38
CA ARG A 92 6.77 7.61 9.74
C ARG A 92 6.32 6.56 8.72
N LEU A 93 7.18 5.60 8.41
CA LEU A 93 6.85 4.51 7.50
C LEU A 93 6.21 3.35 8.25
N TRP A 94 5.04 2.92 7.79
CA TRP A 94 4.34 1.73 8.27
C TRP A 94 4.28 0.71 7.16
N PHE A 95 4.57 -0.54 7.47
CA PHE A 95 4.54 -1.63 6.50
C PHE A 95 4.22 -2.97 7.14
N GLY A 96 3.68 -3.86 6.33
CA GLY A 96 3.35 -5.21 6.76
C GLY A 96 4.17 -6.26 6.03
N THR A 97 4.43 -7.36 6.73
CA THR A 97 5.03 -8.58 6.19
C THR A 97 4.00 -9.69 6.06
N MET A 98 4.32 -10.72 5.28
CA MET A 98 3.47 -11.89 5.08
C MET A 98 4.30 -13.10 4.66
N ASP A 99 3.79 -14.30 4.88
CA ASP A 99 4.31 -15.52 4.24
C ASP A 99 4.10 -15.43 2.72
N ASP A 100 5.17 -15.54 1.92
CA ASP A 100 5.10 -15.40 0.45
C ASP A 100 4.22 -16.48 -0.20
N LEU A 101 4.09 -17.65 0.44
CA LEU A 101 3.20 -18.71 0.01
C LEU A 101 1.75 -18.54 0.51
N GLU A 102 1.48 -17.51 1.32
CA GLU A 102 0.16 -17.19 1.88
C GLU A 102 -0.44 -18.32 2.75
N LYS A 103 0.39 -19.24 3.26
CA LYS A 103 -0.04 -20.41 4.04
C LYS A 103 0.02 -20.16 5.53
N LYS A 104 1.08 -19.50 6.01
CA LYS A 104 1.37 -19.31 7.43
C LYS A 104 0.91 -17.94 7.94
N GLN A 105 0.48 -17.89 9.18
CA GLN A 105 0.09 -16.66 9.90
C GLN A 105 1.34 -16.04 10.57
N SER A 106 2.39 -15.80 9.77
CA SER A 106 3.71 -15.33 10.24
C SER A 106 3.95 -13.83 10.04
N GLY A 107 3.04 -13.14 9.34
CA GLY A 107 3.16 -11.72 9.03
C GLY A 107 3.02 -10.82 10.24
N SER A 108 3.64 -9.66 10.17
CA SER A 108 3.67 -8.63 11.23
C SER A 108 3.45 -7.25 10.65
N LEU A 109 3.02 -6.31 11.51
CA LEU A 109 2.92 -4.88 11.22
C LEU A 109 4.06 -4.15 11.91
N TYR A 110 4.79 -3.34 11.15
CA TYR A 110 5.93 -2.56 11.61
C TYR A 110 5.73 -1.07 11.40
N CYS A 111 6.40 -0.27 12.24
CA CYS A 111 6.61 1.16 12.04
C CYS A 111 8.10 1.44 12.08
N LEU A 112 8.65 2.06 11.03
CA LEU A 112 9.96 2.69 11.03
C LEU A 112 9.76 4.16 11.34
N ASP A 113 10.28 4.62 12.48
CA ASP A 113 10.14 5.99 12.93
C ASP A 113 11.10 6.96 12.21
N ASN A 114 10.98 8.24 12.52
CA ASN A 114 11.80 9.29 11.90
C ASN A 114 13.29 9.23 12.31
N ASN A 115 13.61 8.48 13.37
CA ASN A 115 14.99 8.19 13.81
C ASN A 115 15.54 6.88 13.27
N LEU A 116 14.82 6.22 12.36
CA LEU A 116 15.12 4.90 11.77
C LEU A 116 15.08 3.75 12.79
N ASN A 117 14.38 3.91 13.92
CA ASN A 117 14.12 2.80 14.83
C ASN A 117 12.93 1.98 14.31
N LEU A 118 13.11 0.67 14.28
CA LEU A 118 12.06 -0.27 13.86
C LEU A 118 11.26 -0.74 15.06
N HIS A 119 9.94 -0.53 15.00
CA HIS A 119 9.00 -0.97 16.02
C HIS A 119 8.08 -2.05 15.45
N LYS A 120 8.06 -3.25 16.03
CA LYS A 120 7.03 -4.25 15.75
C LYS A 120 5.79 -3.88 16.55
N VAL A 121 4.69 -3.61 15.85
CA VAL A 121 3.45 -3.08 16.45
C VAL A 121 2.43 -4.17 16.65
N ASP A 122 2.35 -5.14 15.72
CA ASP A 122 1.36 -6.23 15.76
C ASP A 122 1.89 -7.44 14.98
N ASP A 123 1.29 -8.61 15.19
CA ASP A 123 1.68 -9.83 14.48
C ASP A 123 0.50 -10.79 14.24
N LYS A 124 0.84 -12.02 13.78
CA LYS A 124 -0.13 -13.09 13.47
C LYS A 124 -1.11 -12.71 12.37
N TYR A 125 -0.56 -12.14 11.27
CA TYR A 125 -1.28 -11.90 10.03
C TYR A 125 -0.94 -12.98 8.98
N PHE A 126 -1.92 -13.35 8.16
CA PHE A 126 -1.66 -14.13 6.95
C PHE A 126 -1.15 -13.23 5.84
N ILE A 127 -1.93 -12.21 5.47
CA ILE A 127 -1.65 -11.28 4.37
C ILE A 127 -1.96 -9.87 4.85
N THR A 128 -0.90 -9.10 5.14
CA THR A 128 -1.02 -7.71 5.57
C THR A 128 -1.27 -6.79 4.39
N ASN A 129 -2.21 -5.85 4.49
CA ASN A 129 -2.43 -4.79 3.52
C ASN A 129 -2.81 -3.46 4.20
N GLY A 130 -2.50 -2.36 3.52
CA GLY A 130 -2.55 -1.03 4.10
C GLY A 130 -1.23 -0.69 4.83
N PRO A 131 -1.21 0.22 5.81
CA PRO A 131 -2.35 0.84 6.50
C PRO A 131 -2.98 2.03 5.76
N ALA A 132 -4.10 2.52 6.33
CA ALA A 132 -4.73 3.78 5.93
C ALA A 132 -5.07 4.60 7.17
N PHE A 133 -4.57 5.85 7.24
CA PHE A 133 -4.54 6.64 8.49
C PHE A 133 -5.69 7.62 8.62
N LEU A 134 -6.46 7.49 9.72
CA LEU A 134 -7.39 8.53 10.16
C LEU A 134 -6.64 9.72 10.74
N ASN A 135 -5.66 9.45 11.60
CA ASN A 135 -4.72 10.42 12.19
C ASN A 135 -3.44 9.69 12.66
N LYS A 136 -2.57 10.36 13.40
CA LYS A 136 -1.27 9.81 13.85
C LYS A 136 -1.36 8.56 14.72
N ASN A 137 -2.50 8.32 15.38
CA ASN A 137 -2.68 7.23 16.35
C ASN A 137 -3.82 6.27 15.97
N ASN A 138 -4.63 6.59 14.96
CA ASN A 138 -5.77 5.76 14.54
C ASN A 138 -5.67 5.47 13.05
N PHE A 139 -5.74 4.18 12.71
CA PHE A 139 -5.62 3.72 11.33
C PHE A 139 -6.39 2.42 11.10
N TYR A 140 -6.56 2.09 9.83
CA TYR A 140 -7.07 0.80 9.39
C TYR A 140 -5.93 -0.07 8.89
N HIS A 141 -6.01 -1.38 9.18
CA HIS A 141 -5.07 -2.40 8.70
C HIS A 141 -5.83 -3.69 8.37
N THR A 142 -5.34 -4.45 7.39
CA THR A 142 -6.06 -5.59 6.83
C THR A 142 -5.32 -6.90 7.03
N ASP A 143 -6.05 -7.98 7.31
CA ASP A 143 -5.66 -9.35 7.01
C ASP A 143 -6.54 -9.84 5.85
N SER A 144 -5.98 -9.85 4.64
CA SER A 144 -6.74 -10.16 3.42
C SER A 144 -7.25 -11.59 3.40
N LYS A 145 -6.48 -12.56 3.92
CA LYS A 145 -6.90 -13.98 3.98
C LYS A 145 -8.04 -14.18 4.97
N LYS A 146 -8.02 -13.47 6.11
CA LYS A 146 -9.13 -13.45 7.06
C LYS A 146 -10.31 -12.60 6.57
N LYS A 147 -10.16 -11.91 5.42
CA LYS A 147 -11.17 -11.00 4.85
C LYS A 147 -11.61 -9.91 5.82
N THR A 148 -10.68 -9.45 6.67
CA THR A 148 -11.00 -8.57 7.80
C THR A 148 -10.16 -7.30 7.75
N ILE A 149 -10.83 -6.18 7.91
CA ILE A 149 -10.22 -4.87 8.13
C ILE A 149 -10.37 -4.55 9.62
N TYR A 150 -9.26 -4.23 10.27
CA TYR A 150 -9.21 -3.78 11.65
C TYR A 150 -9.11 -2.27 11.73
N LYS A 151 -9.77 -1.68 12.72
CA LYS A 151 -9.52 -0.31 13.17
C LYS A 151 -8.64 -0.38 14.42
N ILE A 152 -7.46 0.21 14.34
CA ILE A 152 -6.42 0.11 15.36
C ILE A 152 -6.16 1.50 15.95
N LYS A 153 -6.05 1.57 17.27
CA LYS A 153 -5.59 2.74 18.04
C LYS A 153 -4.32 2.37 18.78
N ILE A 154 -3.30 3.22 18.69
CA ILE A 154 -2.01 3.06 19.38
C ILE A 154 -1.73 4.24 20.31
N ASN A 155 -0.81 4.05 21.25
CA ASN A 155 -0.20 5.12 22.04
C ASN A 155 1.06 5.67 21.36
N ASN A 156 1.72 6.64 21.99
CA ASN A 156 2.95 7.24 21.47
C ASN A 156 4.19 6.30 21.54
N LYS A 157 4.08 5.17 22.23
CA LYS A 157 5.12 4.11 22.30
C LYS A 157 4.85 2.97 21.30
N PHE A 158 3.98 3.18 20.29
CA PHE A 158 3.57 2.20 19.27
C PHE A 158 2.85 0.96 19.81
N GLN A 159 2.36 0.98 21.04
CA GLN A 159 1.59 -0.11 21.62
C GLN A 159 0.11 0.03 21.25
N ILE A 160 -0.51 -1.09 20.91
CA ILE A 160 -1.94 -1.13 20.59
C ILE A 160 -2.75 -0.92 21.88
N ILE A 161 -3.57 0.14 21.90
CA ILE A 161 -4.55 0.40 22.96
C ILE A 161 -5.88 -0.31 22.62
N LYS A 162 -6.25 -0.33 21.33
CA LYS A 162 -7.51 -0.92 20.87
C LYS A 162 -7.38 -1.46 19.47
N LYS A 163 -7.88 -2.67 19.22
CA LYS A 163 -7.97 -3.31 17.92
C LYS A 163 -9.34 -3.96 17.78
N ASN A 164 -10.17 -3.42 16.91
CA ASN A 164 -11.52 -3.91 16.66
C ASN A 164 -11.68 -4.28 15.19
N ILE A 165 -12.56 -5.24 14.90
CA ILE A 165 -13.02 -5.48 13.53
C ILE A 165 -13.81 -4.25 13.09
N PHE A 166 -13.39 -3.65 11.96
CA PHE A 166 -14.10 -2.56 11.34
C PHE A 166 -15.08 -3.04 10.27
N VAL A 167 -14.58 -3.90 9.36
CA VAL A 167 -15.41 -4.54 8.32
C VAL A 167 -14.91 -5.96 8.09
N LYS A 168 -15.84 -6.91 7.94
CA LYS A 168 -15.56 -8.28 7.52
C LYS A 168 -16.24 -8.55 6.17
N PHE A 169 -15.46 -8.94 5.16
CA PHE A 169 -15.96 -9.20 3.81
C PHE A 169 -16.61 -10.57 3.71
N LYS A 170 -17.71 -10.66 2.96
CA LYS A 170 -18.35 -11.94 2.62
C LYS A 170 -17.53 -12.68 1.56
N LYS A 171 -17.67 -14.02 1.47
CA LYS A 171 -16.92 -14.88 0.53
C LYS A 171 -17.00 -14.35 -0.92
N LYS A 172 -18.17 -13.94 -1.38
CA LYS A 172 -18.44 -13.44 -2.74
C LYS A 172 -17.91 -12.03 -3.04
N GLU A 173 -17.35 -11.34 -2.06
CA GLU A 173 -16.88 -9.96 -2.22
C GLU A 173 -15.41 -9.86 -2.61
N GLY A 174 -14.71 -11.00 -2.71
CA GLY A 174 -13.26 -11.05 -2.84
C GLY A 174 -12.58 -10.87 -1.48
N SER A 175 -11.33 -10.39 -1.48
CA SER A 175 -10.58 -10.09 -0.27
C SER A 175 -10.20 -8.62 -0.22
N PRO A 176 -10.26 -7.95 0.94
CA PRO A 176 -9.78 -6.57 1.08
C PRO A 176 -8.27 -6.54 0.83
N ASP A 177 -7.84 -5.62 -0.02
CA ASP A 177 -6.44 -5.42 -0.39
C ASP A 177 -5.99 -4.00 -0.03
N GLY A 178 -5.17 -3.34 -0.81
CA GLY A 178 -4.72 -1.99 -0.55
C GLY A 178 -5.87 -0.99 -0.41
N MET A 179 -5.67 0.07 0.37
CA MET A 179 -6.71 1.01 0.74
C MET A 179 -6.18 2.43 0.90
N THR A 180 -7.07 3.42 0.81
CA THR A 180 -6.77 4.84 1.06
C THR A 180 -7.93 5.54 1.76
N ILE A 181 -7.74 6.78 2.21
CA ILE A 181 -8.77 7.57 2.92
C ILE A 181 -8.98 8.91 2.22
N ASP A 182 -10.23 9.32 2.10
CA ASP A 182 -10.60 10.65 1.62
C ASP A 182 -10.63 11.71 2.76
N ILE A 183 -10.80 12.98 2.38
CA ILE A 183 -10.87 14.08 3.35
C ILE A 183 -12.07 14.01 4.30
N LYS A 184 -13.12 13.25 3.93
CA LYS A 184 -14.30 12.99 4.77
C LYS A 184 -14.10 11.79 5.73
N ASN A 185 -12.88 11.23 5.75
CA ASN A 185 -12.50 10.02 6.50
C ASN A 185 -13.20 8.73 6.03
N ASN A 186 -13.73 8.69 4.81
CA ASN A 186 -14.21 7.44 4.24
C ASN A 186 -13.06 6.58 3.79
N LEU A 187 -13.13 5.28 4.07
CA LEU A 187 -12.13 4.28 3.70
C LEU A 187 -12.47 3.69 2.32
N TRP A 188 -11.53 3.82 1.37
CA TRP A 188 -11.60 3.28 0.01
C TRP A 188 -10.78 2.01 -0.04
N VAL A 189 -11.39 0.88 -0.32
CA VAL A 189 -10.79 -0.46 -0.23
C VAL A 189 -10.85 -1.16 -1.58
N CYS A 190 -9.70 -1.61 -2.07
CA CYS A 190 -9.60 -2.46 -3.24
C CYS A 190 -9.99 -3.90 -2.91
N HIS A 191 -10.61 -4.61 -3.86
CA HIS A 191 -11.03 -6.00 -3.69
C HIS A 191 -10.24 -6.92 -4.60
N TYR A 192 -9.32 -7.70 -4.03
CA TYR A 192 -8.68 -8.80 -4.76
C TYR A 192 -9.74 -9.88 -5.07
N HIS A 193 -9.82 -10.35 -6.30
CA HIS A 193 -10.89 -11.21 -6.84
C HIS A 193 -12.31 -10.60 -6.79
N GLY A 194 -12.46 -9.28 -6.58
CA GLY A 194 -13.77 -8.65 -6.43
C GLY A 194 -14.16 -7.67 -7.53
N ALA A 195 -13.25 -7.34 -8.46
CA ALA A 195 -13.44 -6.42 -9.60
C ALA A 195 -14.03 -5.05 -9.20
N ARG A 196 -13.69 -4.53 -8.01
CA ARG A 196 -14.29 -3.28 -7.49
C ARG A 196 -13.44 -2.62 -6.40
N ILE A 197 -13.83 -1.40 -6.11
CA ILE A 197 -13.46 -0.66 -4.90
C ILE A 197 -14.75 -0.41 -4.12
N SER A 198 -14.74 -0.63 -2.80
CA SER A 198 -15.83 -0.23 -1.90
C SER A 198 -15.40 0.93 -1.03
N VAL A 199 -16.33 1.86 -0.77
CA VAL A 199 -16.13 3.00 0.11
C VAL A 199 -16.95 2.82 1.37
N PHE A 200 -16.30 2.90 2.52
CA PHE A 200 -16.93 2.76 3.83
C PHE A 200 -16.83 4.04 4.64
N ASN A 201 -17.93 4.44 5.30
CA ASN A 201 -17.92 5.54 6.24
C ASN A 201 -17.27 5.15 7.59
N LEU A 202 -17.15 6.09 8.52
CA LEU A 202 -16.53 5.87 9.84
C LEU A 202 -17.22 4.78 10.70
N LYS A 203 -18.49 4.46 10.39
CA LYS A 203 -19.29 3.41 11.04
C LYS A 203 -19.11 2.03 10.40
N GLY A 204 -18.31 1.91 9.32
CA GLY A 204 -18.13 0.66 8.57
C GLY A 204 -19.27 0.32 7.61
N GLN A 205 -20.20 1.24 7.38
CA GLN A 205 -21.26 1.09 6.39
C GLN A 205 -20.70 1.37 4.99
N LYS A 206 -20.98 0.47 4.04
CA LYS A 206 -20.62 0.67 2.63
C LYS A 206 -21.54 1.70 2.01
N ILE A 207 -20.97 2.84 1.61
CA ILE A 207 -21.69 3.99 1.05
C ILE A 207 -21.58 4.12 -0.47
N HIS A 208 -20.54 3.50 -1.06
CA HIS A 208 -20.34 3.54 -2.51
C HIS A 208 -19.56 2.34 -3.01
N THR A 209 -19.71 2.00 -4.29
CA THR A 209 -18.94 0.95 -4.98
C THR A 209 -18.60 1.40 -6.39
N ILE A 210 -17.35 1.21 -6.79
CA ILE A 210 -16.86 1.44 -8.15
C ILE A 210 -16.43 0.09 -8.73
N TYR A 211 -17.08 -0.37 -9.79
CA TYR A 211 -16.70 -1.58 -10.51
C TYR A 211 -15.61 -1.28 -11.55
N LEU A 212 -14.66 -2.20 -11.70
CA LEU A 212 -13.58 -2.10 -12.66
C LEU A 212 -13.60 -3.30 -13.62
N PRO A 213 -13.22 -3.10 -14.89
CA PRO A 213 -13.05 -4.18 -15.86
C PRO A 213 -11.72 -4.94 -15.65
N ALA A 214 -11.40 -5.21 -14.39
CA ALA A 214 -10.22 -5.93 -13.91
C ALA A 214 -10.57 -6.71 -12.66
N LYS A 215 -10.28 -8.02 -12.62
CA LYS A 215 -10.71 -8.91 -11.54
C LYS A 215 -10.01 -8.60 -10.22
N ASN A 216 -8.67 -8.49 -10.26
CA ASN A 216 -7.84 -8.29 -9.07
C ASN A 216 -7.48 -6.82 -8.91
N VAL A 217 -8.30 -6.08 -8.18
CA VAL A 217 -8.04 -4.68 -7.82
C VAL A 217 -7.17 -4.68 -6.58
N THR A 218 -5.91 -4.19 -6.69
CA THR A 218 -4.89 -4.44 -5.67
C THR A 218 -4.66 -3.26 -4.73
N ASN A 219 -4.42 -2.06 -5.23
CA ASN A 219 -4.17 -0.90 -4.38
C ASN A 219 -4.71 0.38 -5.02
N CYS A 220 -4.94 1.40 -4.21
CA CYS A 220 -5.37 2.70 -4.70
C CYS A 220 -4.74 3.86 -3.91
N THR A 221 -4.62 4.99 -4.58
CA THR A 221 -4.16 6.25 -3.98
C THR A 221 -4.78 7.43 -4.68
N PHE A 222 -5.12 8.46 -3.91
CA PHE A 222 -5.53 9.73 -4.48
C PHE A 222 -4.33 10.50 -5.03
N GLY A 223 -4.57 11.27 -6.08
CA GLY A 223 -3.56 12.10 -6.72
C GLY A 223 -4.17 13.10 -7.70
N GLY A 224 -3.34 13.55 -8.65
CA GLY A 224 -3.70 14.60 -9.58
C GLY A 224 -3.55 16.01 -9.00
N LYS A 225 -3.74 17.04 -9.83
CA LYS A 225 -3.51 18.46 -9.44
C LYS A 225 -4.36 18.89 -8.25
N LYS A 226 -5.61 18.41 -8.16
CA LYS A 226 -6.58 18.77 -7.10
C LYS A 226 -6.71 17.66 -6.05
N ASN A 227 -5.92 16.56 -6.16
CA ASN A 227 -5.99 15.36 -5.31
C ASN A 227 -7.40 14.71 -5.30
N ASP A 228 -8.11 14.80 -6.44
CA ASP A 228 -9.47 14.30 -6.67
C ASP A 228 -9.52 13.22 -7.76
N GLU A 229 -8.38 12.64 -8.08
CA GLU A 229 -8.23 11.52 -8.99
C GLU A 229 -7.75 10.30 -8.21
N LEU A 230 -8.41 9.18 -8.40
CA LEU A 230 -8.02 7.91 -7.79
C LEU A 230 -7.22 7.09 -8.81
N PHE A 231 -5.97 6.81 -8.50
CA PHE A 231 -5.13 5.87 -9.24
C PHE A 231 -5.27 4.50 -8.62
N VAL A 232 -5.53 3.48 -9.46
CA VAL A 232 -5.85 2.13 -9.02
C VAL A 232 -5.00 1.13 -9.78
N SER A 233 -4.21 0.33 -9.08
CA SER A 233 -3.46 -0.78 -9.65
C SER A 233 -4.28 -2.06 -9.64
N THR A 234 -4.02 -2.92 -10.63
CA THR A 234 -4.65 -4.24 -10.77
C THR A 234 -3.62 -5.30 -11.12
N ALA A 235 -3.94 -6.57 -10.91
CA ALA A 235 -3.02 -7.68 -11.15
C ALA A 235 -3.64 -8.78 -12.03
N ARG A 236 -2.76 -9.57 -12.69
CA ARG A 236 -3.11 -10.78 -13.43
C ARG A 236 -2.78 -12.07 -12.66
N LYS A 237 -2.16 -11.96 -11.48
CA LYS A 237 -1.82 -13.12 -10.65
C LYS A 237 -3.07 -13.97 -10.41
N ASP A 238 -2.91 -15.29 -10.46
CA ASP A 238 -3.95 -16.29 -10.22
C ASP A 238 -5.17 -16.20 -11.15
N MET A 239 -5.00 -15.67 -12.38
CA MET A 239 -6.05 -15.60 -13.39
C MET A 239 -5.78 -16.59 -14.52
N GLY A 240 -6.75 -17.48 -14.75
CA GLY A 240 -6.74 -18.36 -15.91
C GLY A 240 -7.20 -17.66 -17.20
N PHE A 241 -7.08 -18.39 -18.35
CA PHE A 241 -7.41 -17.87 -19.68
C PHE A 241 -8.82 -17.27 -19.78
N ASN A 242 -9.85 -17.97 -19.29
CA ASN A 242 -11.24 -17.49 -19.31
C ASN A 242 -11.45 -16.21 -18.50
N GLU A 243 -10.76 -16.07 -17.38
CA GLU A 243 -10.84 -14.86 -16.55
C GLU A 243 -10.13 -13.68 -17.21
N LEU A 244 -8.98 -13.92 -17.86
CA LEU A 244 -8.30 -12.87 -18.64
C LEU A 244 -9.14 -12.41 -19.84
N LYS A 245 -9.87 -13.33 -20.49
CA LYS A 245 -10.84 -13.01 -21.55
C LYS A 245 -11.99 -12.14 -21.00
N LYS A 246 -12.52 -12.48 -19.81
CA LYS A 246 -13.60 -11.73 -19.16
C LYS A 246 -13.14 -10.37 -18.62
N TYR A 247 -11.90 -10.26 -18.15
CA TYR A 247 -11.32 -9.05 -17.57
C TYR A 247 -10.02 -8.65 -18.29
N PRO A 248 -10.09 -8.23 -19.56
CA PRO A 248 -8.91 -8.01 -20.41
C PRO A 248 -8.00 -6.89 -19.91
N LEU A 249 -8.53 -5.94 -19.13
CA LEU A 249 -7.77 -4.82 -18.58
C LEU A 249 -7.11 -5.15 -17.22
N SER A 250 -7.14 -6.40 -16.75
CA SER A 250 -6.39 -6.80 -15.56
C SER A 250 -4.89 -6.59 -15.78
N GLY A 251 -4.20 -6.07 -14.76
CA GLY A 251 -2.79 -5.66 -14.82
C GLY A 251 -2.58 -4.22 -15.29
N SER A 252 -3.65 -3.48 -15.60
CA SER A 252 -3.57 -2.06 -15.94
C SER A 252 -3.58 -1.15 -14.71
N LEU A 253 -3.10 0.06 -14.89
CA LEU A 253 -3.30 1.18 -13.96
C LEU A 253 -4.51 1.99 -14.45
N PHE A 254 -5.50 2.17 -13.57
CA PHE A 254 -6.68 3.00 -13.84
C PHE A 254 -6.52 4.38 -13.20
N ARG A 255 -7.08 5.39 -13.85
CA ARG A 255 -7.24 6.76 -13.35
C ARG A 255 -8.71 7.11 -13.37
N ILE A 256 -9.29 7.40 -12.21
CA ILE A 256 -10.72 7.62 -12.01
C ILE A 256 -10.91 9.00 -11.40
N LYS A 257 -11.72 9.86 -12.02
CA LYS A 257 -12.14 11.12 -11.42
C LYS A 257 -13.16 10.84 -10.32
N THR A 258 -12.99 11.51 -9.17
CA THR A 258 -13.86 11.32 -8.01
C THR A 258 -14.53 12.63 -7.60
N ASN A 259 -15.66 12.53 -6.88
CA ASN A 259 -16.39 13.67 -6.31
C ASN A 259 -15.88 14.06 -4.90
N THR A 260 -14.73 13.55 -4.51
CA THR A 260 -14.06 13.85 -3.25
C THR A 260 -12.56 14.02 -3.47
N LYS A 261 -11.85 14.47 -2.46
CA LYS A 261 -10.38 14.56 -2.46
C LYS A 261 -9.81 13.53 -1.50
N GLY A 262 -8.61 13.03 -1.81
CA GLY A 262 -7.86 12.22 -0.87
C GLY A 262 -7.23 13.05 0.26
N LYS A 263 -6.92 12.41 1.39
CA LYS A 263 -5.99 12.99 2.34
C LYS A 263 -4.60 13.10 1.70
N LYS A 264 -3.87 14.14 2.06
CA LYS A 264 -2.51 14.36 1.54
C LYS A 264 -1.59 13.20 1.96
N THR A 265 -0.95 12.58 1.00
CA THR A 265 0.11 11.60 1.27
C THR A 265 1.34 12.34 1.76
N MET A 266 1.90 11.91 2.88
CA MET A 266 3.12 12.49 3.44
C MET A 266 4.34 11.75 2.89
N ALA A 267 5.43 12.51 2.68
CA ALA A 267 6.75 11.92 2.48
C ALA A 267 7.27 11.33 3.81
N PHE A 268 8.12 10.32 3.73
CA PHE A 268 8.87 9.87 4.90
C PHE A 268 9.83 10.98 5.35
N LYS A 269 9.92 11.19 6.65
CA LYS A 269 10.77 12.23 7.25
C LYS A 269 11.88 11.58 8.04
N THR A 270 13.12 11.98 7.78
CA THR A 270 14.28 11.61 8.59
C THR A 270 15.40 12.64 8.45
N SER A 271 16.14 12.86 9.52
CA SER A 271 17.35 13.64 9.55
C SER A 271 18.62 12.78 9.71
N ARG A 272 18.43 11.44 9.87
CA ARG A 272 19.50 10.49 10.18
C ARG A 272 20.36 10.07 8.98
N ILE A 273 19.96 10.44 7.78
CA ILE A 273 20.71 10.15 6.56
C ILE A 273 21.13 11.49 5.98
N MET A 274 22.42 11.70 5.77
CA MET A 274 22.89 12.81 4.96
C MET A 274 22.46 12.56 3.51
N LEU A 275 21.42 13.28 3.09
CA LEU A 275 20.77 13.14 1.80
C LEU A 275 21.18 14.28 0.88
#